data_73ac048455b48cd334f8683015b062b3
#
_entry.id   73ac048455b48cd334f8683015b062b3
#
_cell.length_a   1.000
_cell.length_b   1.000
_cell.length_c   1.000
_cell.angle_alpha   90.00
_cell.angle_beta   90.00
_cell.angle_gamma   90.00
#
_symmetry.space_group_name_H-M   'P 1'
#
loop_
_entity.id
_entity.type
_entity.pdbx_description
1 polymer ?
#
loop_
_entity_poly.entity_id
_entity_poly.type
_entity_poly.pdbx_seq_one_letter_code
_entity_poly.pdbx_strand_id
1 'polypeptide(L)'
;MTDRRRNLFVLLLVLGLLIASAFALVTKPTKRGLDLQGGVELIYEAKGTKASPLTPEAVDLAIDVMRKRIDQLGVAEPEIQRTGDTQISVALPAVDNLAEAIEQVGTVAQLAFYDWEVNVIGPDGKPAPEDPNVTGGTQAGRVGAQPLYDAVLLASERPGKVEPNNAREDSLFYAVDPEAKKVFGKGTGDSLTYGAVTKAEALEAVPSAMREKAKVYEVKPNTAIVRMEDPDPDSKGKPDAWFVLQDDVALQGQEIKNPEQQFNQGAGGDGAPNVTFEFTDKGRKLWQEVTREIADRGSRNAFLLPGQTAADANQHFAIVLDDELVSVPFIDYRANPDGIDGRTGSQIEGGFTIKSAQQLANVLKTGALPLKLELIANSQVSATLGQEALDKGVIAGIAGFIIVALFLLVFYRVLGIIAVVALAIYGLYFFALIKLIPVTLTLPGIAG
;
A
#
# COMPACT_ATOMS: atom_id res chain seq x y z
N MET A 1 -29.65 9.84 58.10
CA MET A 1 -30.34 8.73 57.40
C MET A 1 -30.38 7.54 58.32
N THR A 2 -31.55 6.93 58.55
CA THR A 2 -31.63 5.69 59.34
C THR A 2 -30.88 4.57 58.62
N ASP A 3 -30.19 3.71 59.39
CA ASP A 3 -29.37 2.61 58.81
C ASP A 3 -30.14 1.75 57.77
N ARG A 4 -31.43 1.58 57.98
CA ARG A 4 -32.33 0.88 57.04
C ARG A 4 -32.45 1.57 55.68
N ARG A 5 -32.50 2.89 55.62
CA ARG A 5 -32.55 3.65 54.35
C ARG A 5 -31.21 3.61 53.60
N ARG A 6 -30.10 3.68 54.34
CA ARG A 6 -28.75 3.55 53.79
C ARG A 6 -28.53 2.16 53.15
N ASN A 7 -28.93 1.10 53.85
CA ASN A 7 -28.79 -0.26 53.36
C ASN A 7 -29.68 -0.53 52.15
N LEU A 8 -30.91 0.02 52.12
CA LEU A 8 -31.80 -0.07 50.98
C LEU A 8 -31.20 0.65 49.75
N PHE A 9 -30.63 1.84 49.96
CA PHE A 9 -29.96 2.58 48.88
C PHE A 9 -28.76 1.82 48.29
N VAL A 10 -27.91 1.22 49.12
CA VAL A 10 -26.80 0.39 48.69
C VAL A 10 -27.28 -0.83 47.92
N LEU A 11 -28.32 -1.50 48.37
CA LEU A 11 -28.90 -2.65 47.67
C LEU A 11 -29.45 -2.29 46.29
N LEU A 12 -30.17 -1.17 46.18
CA LEU A 12 -30.69 -0.65 44.91
C LEU A 12 -29.56 -0.24 43.97
N LEU A 13 -28.48 0.34 44.49
CA LEU A 13 -27.29 0.71 43.69
C LEU A 13 -26.60 -0.54 43.16
N VAL A 14 -26.37 -1.57 43.96
CA VAL A 14 -25.79 -2.85 43.55
C VAL A 14 -26.66 -3.53 42.49
N LEU A 15 -27.98 -3.54 42.67
CA LEU A 15 -28.94 -4.11 41.72
C LEU A 15 -28.91 -3.32 40.39
N GLY A 16 -28.88 -2.00 40.45
CA GLY A 16 -28.77 -1.14 39.26
C GLY A 16 -27.48 -1.38 38.49
N LEU A 17 -26.34 -1.51 39.16
CA LEU A 17 -25.06 -1.86 38.57
C LEU A 17 -25.06 -3.27 37.96
N LEU A 18 -25.73 -4.25 38.60
CA LEU A 18 -25.88 -5.59 38.04
C LEU A 18 -26.64 -5.59 36.73
N ILE A 19 -27.78 -4.86 36.68
CA ILE A 19 -28.58 -4.73 35.47
C ILE A 19 -27.77 -4.03 34.35
N ALA A 20 -27.08 -2.94 34.70
CA ALA A 20 -26.24 -2.22 33.74
C ALA A 20 -25.09 -3.09 33.20
N SER A 21 -24.45 -3.89 34.08
CA SER A 21 -23.40 -4.83 33.68
C SER A 21 -23.92 -5.94 32.79
N ALA A 22 -25.07 -6.54 33.12
CA ALA A 22 -25.71 -7.55 32.28
C ALA A 22 -26.09 -6.98 30.91
N PHE A 23 -26.58 -5.74 30.87
CA PHE A 23 -26.86 -5.05 29.59
C PHE A 23 -25.61 -4.82 28.78
N ALA A 24 -24.51 -4.36 29.40
CA ALA A 24 -23.23 -4.17 28.70
C ALA A 24 -22.66 -5.48 28.15
N LEU A 25 -22.79 -6.58 28.90
CA LEU A 25 -22.35 -7.92 28.46
C LEU A 25 -23.09 -8.43 27.21
N VAL A 26 -24.36 -8.13 27.07
CA VAL A 26 -25.19 -8.57 25.93
C VAL A 26 -25.02 -7.66 24.71
N THR A 27 -24.89 -6.35 24.94
CA THR A 27 -24.93 -5.36 23.85
C THR A 27 -23.56 -4.99 23.27
N LYS A 28 -22.48 -5.12 24.06
CA LYS A 28 -21.13 -4.73 23.63
C LYS A 28 -20.34 -5.94 23.15
N PRO A 29 -19.79 -5.93 21.91
CA PRO A 29 -18.87 -6.96 21.43
C PRO A 29 -17.57 -6.92 22.25
N THR A 30 -16.90 -8.06 22.40
CA THR A 30 -15.57 -8.14 22.99
C THR A 30 -14.55 -7.91 21.91
N LYS A 31 -13.67 -6.91 22.08
CA LYS A 31 -12.54 -6.70 21.19
C LYS A 31 -11.47 -7.74 21.49
N ARG A 32 -11.07 -8.50 20.48
CA ARG A 32 -10.07 -9.57 20.60
C ARG A 32 -8.81 -9.16 19.83
N GLY A 33 -7.65 -9.35 20.43
CA GLY A 33 -6.38 -9.12 19.77
C GLY A 33 -6.01 -10.18 18.74
N LEU A 34 -4.94 -9.92 18.03
CA LEU A 34 -4.38 -10.79 16.99
C LEU A 34 -4.16 -12.22 17.48
N ASP A 35 -3.69 -12.39 18.71
CA ASP A 35 -3.40 -13.68 19.38
C ASP A 35 -4.66 -14.56 19.53
N LEU A 36 -5.87 -13.95 19.57
CA LEU A 36 -7.13 -14.66 19.79
C LEU A 36 -7.99 -14.80 18.52
N GLN A 37 -7.86 -13.90 17.58
CA GLN A 37 -8.60 -13.93 16.31
C GLN A 37 -7.77 -14.51 15.16
N GLY A 38 -6.46 -14.57 15.33
CA GLY A 38 -5.53 -14.77 14.23
C GLY A 38 -5.40 -13.52 13.38
N GLY A 39 -4.52 -13.54 12.41
CA GLY A 39 -4.29 -12.44 11.49
C GLY A 39 -2.81 -12.22 11.23
N VAL A 40 -2.47 -11.01 10.80
CA VAL A 40 -1.14 -10.63 10.34
C VAL A 40 -0.62 -9.45 11.15
N GLU A 41 0.63 -9.53 11.58
CA GLU A 41 1.39 -8.41 12.12
C GLU A 41 2.53 -8.05 11.16
N LEU A 42 2.61 -6.78 10.81
CA LEU A 42 3.63 -6.23 9.93
C LEU A 42 4.41 -5.15 10.69
N ILE A 43 5.72 -5.20 10.62
CA ILE A 43 6.58 -4.16 11.20
C ILE A 43 7.33 -3.51 10.05
N TYR A 44 7.06 -2.22 9.86
CA TYR A 44 7.72 -1.38 8.87
C TYR A 44 8.74 -0.47 9.52
N GLU A 45 9.86 -0.24 8.83
CA GLU A 45 10.79 0.83 9.12
C GLU A 45 10.55 1.97 8.15
N ALA A 46 10.27 3.15 8.69
CA ALA A 46 10.09 4.36 7.91
C ALA A 46 11.44 4.97 7.56
N LYS A 47 11.61 5.30 6.28
CA LYS A 47 12.81 5.97 5.75
C LYS A 47 12.42 7.31 5.14
N GLY A 48 13.11 8.36 5.57
CA GLY A 48 12.94 9.67 4.98
C GLY A 48 13.67 9.79 3.64
N THR A 49 13.19 10.71 2.83
CA THR A 49 13.82 11.19 1.61
C THR A 49 14.23 12.65 1.78
N LYS A 50 14.95 13.23 0.82
CA LYS A 50 15.25 14.68 0.87
C LYS A 50 13.99 15.54 0.79
N ALA A 51 13.03 15.12 -0.04
CA ALA A 51 11.73 15.79 -0.19
C ALA A 51 10.84 15.64 1.06
N SER A 52 10.94 14.50 1.74
CA SER A 52 10.19 14.20 2.96
C SER A 52 11.11 13.64 4.04
N PRO A 53 11.74 14.51 4.84
CA PRO A 53 12.61 14.09 5.93
C PRO A 53 11.85 13.23 6.96
N LEU A 54 12.55 12.30 7.57
CA LEU A 54 11.99 11.46 8.63
C LEU A 54 11.77 12.32 9.89
N THR A 55 10.53 12.72 10.09
CA THR A 55 10.10 13.45 11.30
C THR A 55 8.96 12.71 11.98
N PRO A 56 8.73 12.92 13.28
CA PRO A 56 7.58 12.33 13.97
C PRO A 56 6.25 12.62 13.26
N GLU A 57 6.08 13.83 12.75
CA GLU A 57 4.87 14.25 12.03
C GLU A 57 4.69 13.51 10.70
N ALA A 58 5.79 13.24 9.98
CA ALA A 58 5.75 12.47 8.74
C ALA A 58 5.40 10.98 9.01
N VAL A 59 5.89 10.42 10.14
CA VAL A 59 5.53 9.07 10.57
C VAL A 59 4.05 9.01 10.98
N ASP A 60 3.56 9.99 11.71
CA ASP A 60 2.14 10.06 12.11
C ASP A 60 1.23 10.21 10.89
N LEU A 61 1.62 11.01 9.89
CA LEU A 61 0.90 11.11 8.62
C LEU A 61 0.90 9.79 7.84
N ALA A 62 2.02 9.05 7.83
CA ALA A 62 2.09 7.73 7.23
C ALA A 62 1.11 6.76 7.93
N ILE A 63 1.05 6.78 9.26
CA ILE A 63 0.09 5.98 10.05
C ILE A 63 -1.36 6.33 9.66
N ASP A 64 -1.68 7.61 9.47
CA ASP A 64 -3.02 8.03 9.08
C ASP A 64 -3.40 7.54 7.67
N VAL A 65 -2.46 7.56 6.72
CA VAL A 65 -2.66 7.00 5.38
C VAL A 65 -2.85 5.49 5.46
N MET A 66 -1.99 4.78 6.20
CA MET A 66 -2.11 3.33 6.41
C MET A 66 -3.47 2.97 7.02
N ARG A 67 -3.91 3.71 8.03
CA ARG A 67 -5.23 3.49 8.66
C ARG A 67 -6.38 3.63 7.66
N LYS A 68 -6.38 4.69 6.85
CA LYS A 68 -7.40 4.89 5.81
C LYS A 68 -7.42 3.75 4.81
N ARG A 69 -6.28 3.20 4.43
CA ARG A 69 -6.18 2.06 3.52
C ARG A 69 -6.76 0.79 4.12
N ILE A 70 -6.43 0.52 5.38
CA ILE A 70 -6.91 -0.65 6.12
C ILE A 70 -8.42 -0.56 6.37
N ASP A 71 -8.93 0.63 6.69
CA ASP A 71 -10.37 0.86 6.85
C ASP A 71 -11.14 0.55 5.56
N GLN A 72 -10.56 0.86 4.40
CA GLN A 72 -11.16 0.53 3.09
C GLN A 72 -11.14 -0.97 2.77
N LEU A 73 -10.19 -1.73 3.33
CA LEU A 73 -10.18 -3.19 3.26
C LEU A 73 -11.27 -3.85 4.10
N GLY A 74 -11.96 -3.06 4.93
CA GLY A 74 -12.99 -3.58 5.83
C GLY A 74 -12.44 -4.40 6.99
N VAL A 75 -11.15 -4.28 7.30
CA VAL A 75 -10.53 -4.96 8.44
C VAL A 75 -11.10 -4.36 9.73
N ALA A 76 -11.69 -5.22 10.55
CA ALA A 76 -12.25 -4.79 11.82
C ALA A 76 -11.13 -4.51 12.83
N GLU A 77 -11.10 -3.27 13.36
CA GLU A 77 -10.25 -2.88 14.50
C GLU A 77 -8.74 -3.12 14.29
N PRO A 78 -8.13 -2.57 13.24
CA PRO A 78 -6.68 -2.66 13.06
C PRO A 78 -5.96 -1.89 14.16
N GLU A 79 -4.87 -2.44 14.67
CA GLU A 79 -3.98 -1.74 15.60
C GLU A 79 -2.76 -1.22 14.83
N ILE A 80 -2.65 0.10 14.71
CA ILE A 80 -1.50 0.74 14.07
C ILE A 80 -0.87 1.68 15.08
N GLN A 81 0.39 1.45 15.38
CA GLN A 81 1.10 2.23 16.37
C GLN A 81 2.57 2.45 15.98
N ARG A 82 3.08 3.60 16.38
CA ARG A 82 4.50 3.89 16.26
C ARG A 82 5.28 3.16 17.35
N THR A 83 6.32 2.46 16.95
CA THR A 83 7.24 1.74 17.84
C THR A 83 8.62 2.41 17.75
N GLY A 84 9.05 3.10 18.79
CA GLY A 84 10.26 3.93 18.72
C GLY A 84 10.10 5.15 17.82
N ASP A 85 11.20 5.60 17.18
CA ASP A 85 11.23 6.83 16.38
C ASP A 85 10.93 6.58 14.90
N THR A 86 11.21 5.38 14.39
CA THR A 86 11.24 5.08 12.95
C THR A 86 10.35 3.89 12.56
N GLN A 87 9.85 3.10 13.52
CA GLN A 87 9.11 1.89 13.22
C GLN A 87 7.61 2.07 13.38
N ILE A 88 6.86 1.38 12.52
CA ILE A 88 5.40 1.32 12.56
C ILE A 88 5.00 -0.15 12.64
N SER A 89 4.31 -0.52 13.72
CA SER A 89 3.69 -1.84 13.86
C SER A 89 2.24 -1.76 13.42
N VAL A 90 1.83 -2.70 12.56
CA VAL A 90 0.48 -2.82 12.00
C VAL A 90 -0.03 -4.22 12.28
N ALA A 91 -1.00 -4.35 13.16
CA ALA A 91 -1.68 -5.60 13.45
C ALA A 91 -3.05 -5.61 12.78
N LEU A 92 -3.29 -6.61 11.95
CA LEU A 92 -4.49 -6.81 11.14
C LEU A 92 -5.21 -8.09 11.57
N PRO A 93 -6.17 -7.99 12.51
CA PRO A 93 -6.93 -9.16 12.95
C PRO A 93 -7.80 -9.72 11.82
N ALA A 94 -7.97 -11.04 11.81
CA ALA A 94 -8.82 -11.77 10.86
C ALA A 94 -8.44 -11.60 9.37
N VAL A 95 -7.21 -11.21 9.07
CA VAL A 95 -6.66 -11.19 7.72
C VAL A 95 -5.87 -12.47 7.49
N ASP A 96 -6.28 -13.25 6.49
CA ASP A 96 -5.64 -14.53 6.16
C ASP A 96 -4.58 -14.41 5.05
N ASN A 97 -4.65 -13.35 4.22
CA ASN A 97 -3.75 -13.15 3.09
C ASN A 97 -2.65 -12.12 3.44
N LEU A 98 -1.50 -12.64 3.85
CA LEU A 98 -0.32 -11.84 4.18
C LEU A 98 0.18 -10.99 2.99
N ALA A 99 0.20 -11.55 1.78
CA ALA A 99 0.73 -10.84 0.61
C ALA A 99 -0.14 -9.63 0.26
N GLU A 100 -1.47 -9.78 0.30
CA GLU A 100 -2.42 -8.70 0.05
C GLU A 100 -2.32 -7.59 1.12
N ALA A 101 -2.15 -7.97 2.39
CA ALA A 101 -1.97 -7.01 3.47
C ALA A 101 -0.68 -6.18 3.28
N ILE A 102 0.44 -6.82 2.92
CA ILE A 102 1.71 -6.14 2.66
C ILE A 102 1.56 -5.16 1.49
N GLU A 103 0.98 -5.61 0.38
CA GLU A 103 0.78 -4.80 -0.81
C GLU A 103 -0.08 -3.56 -0.53
N GLN A 104 -1.22 -3.73 0.10
CA GLN A 104 -2.16 -2.64 0.38
C GLN A 104 -1.61 -1.62 1.37
N VAL A 105 -0.93 -2.07 2.40
CA VAL A 105 -0.47 -1.21 3.50
C VAL A 105 0.85 -0.53 3.16
N GLY A 106 1.78 -1.26 2.53
CA GLY A 106 3.16 -0.81 2.33
C GLY A 106 3.42 -0.05 1.04
N THR A 107 2.53 -0.12 0.04
CA THR A 107 2.69 0.55 -1.25
C THR A 107 2.78 2.07 -1.08
N VAL A 108 3.80 2.70 -1.64
CA VAL A 108 3.97 4.17 -1.54
C VAL A 108 2.87 4.90 -2.29
N ALA A 109 2.41 4.34 -3.41
CA ALA A 109 1.36 4.91 -4.27
C ALA A 109 1.74 6.23 -4.94
N GLN A 110 2.97 6.33 -5.35
CA GLN A 110 3.45 7.49 -6.09
C GLN A 110 3.04 7.35 -7.56
N LEU A 111 1.93 8.00 -7.92
CA LEU A 111 1.45 8.05 -9.30
C LEU A 111 2.07 9.23 -10.03
N ALA A 112 2.65 8.97 -11.20
CA ALA A 112 3.26 9.96 -12.07
C ALA A 112 2.81 9.74 -13.52
N PHE A 113 2.58 10.85 -14.23
CA PHE A 113 2.24 10.86 -15.65
C PHE A 113 3.38 11.52 -16.41
N TYR A 114 3.86 10.86 -17.46
CA TYR A 114 4.94 11.35 -18.30
C TYR A 114 4.48 11.50 -19.74
N ASP A 115 4.96 12.52 -20.41
CA ASP A 115 4.94 12.56 -21.87
C ASP A 115 5.93 11.52 -22.39
N TRP A 116 5.41 10.45 -23.02
CA TRP A 116 6.20 9.26 -23.29
C TRP A 116 7.36 9.53 -24.25
N GLU A 117 7.10 10.09 -25.42
CA GLU A 117 8.09 10.25 -26.50
C GLU A 117 9.19 11.26 -26.13
N VAL A 118 8.89 12.20 -25.21
CA VAL A 118 9.88 13.18 -24.74
C VAL A 118 10.75 12.60 -23.66
N ASN A 119 10.17 11.78 -22.76
CA ASN A 119 10.86 11.32 -21.57
C ASN A 119 11.55 9.97 -21.71
N VAL A 120 11.06 9.07 -22.59
CA VAL A 120 11.69 7.76 -22.76
C VAL A 120 13.04 7.88 -23.45
N ILE A 121 14.05 7.21 -22.87
CA ILE A 121 15.43 7.22 -23.36
C ILE A 121 15.75 5.85 -23.96
N GLY A 122 16.12 5.86 -25.23
CA GLY A 122 16.54 4.65 -25.94
C GLY A 122 17.90 4.13 -25.46
N PRO A 123 18.25 2.90 -25.85
CA PRO A 123 19.54 2.28 -25.50
C PRO A 123 20.78 3.07 -26.00
N ASP A 124 20.59 3.99 -26.97
CA ASP A 124 21.64 4.88 -27.46
C ASP A 124 21.82 6.16 -26.62
N GLY A 125 21.07 6.30 -25.52
CA GLY A 125 21.12 7.44 -24.60
C GLY A 125 20.39 8.69 -25.08
N LYS A 126 19.70 8.62 -26.23
CA LYS A 126 18.88 9.71 -26.77
C LYS A 126 17.41 9.48 -26.45
N PRO A 127 16.56 10.52 -26.53
CA PRO A 127 15.11 10.30 -26.54
C PRO A 127 14.79 9.21 -27.55
N ALA A 128 13.97 8.25 -27.16
CA ALA A 128 13.69 7.10 -28.04
C ALA A 128 13.11 7.65 -29.35
N PRO A 129 13.65 7.25 -30.50
CA PRO A 129 13.10 7.70 -31.77
C PRO A 129 11.66 7.23 -31.85
N GLU A 130 10.81 8.08 -32.39
CA GLU A 130 9.48 7.66 -32.79
C GLU A 130 9.68 6.50 -33.76
N ASP A 131 9.33 5.28 -33.35
CA ASP A 131 9.30 4.17 -34.30
C ASP A 131 8.01 4.32 -35.13
N PRO A 132 8.12 4.73 -36.39
CA PRO A 132 6.95 4.93 -37.23
C PRO A 132 6.15 3.63 -37.48
N ASN A 133 6.68 2.48 -37.09
CA ASN A 133 6.00 1.18 -37.21
C ASN A 133 5.28 0.77 -35.89
N VAL A 134 5.38 1.55 -34.84
CA VAL A 134 4.69 1.28 -33.57
C VAL A 134 3.38 2.05 -33.56
N THR A 135 2.36 1.45 -34.13
CA THR A 135 0.98 1.98 -34.14
C THR A 135 0.27 1.55 -32.88
N GLY A 136 0.02 2.48 -31.98
CA GLY A 136 -0.96 2.43 -30.88
C GLY A 136 -1.02 1.16 -30.01
N GLY A 137 -1.37 1.29 -28.77
CA GLY A 137 -1.58 0.19 -27.85
C GLY A 137 -0.31 -0.31 -27.16
N THR A 138 -0.31 -1.54 -26.69
CA THR A 138 0.78 -2.18 -25.91
C THR A 138 2.14 -2.21 -26.61
N GLN A 139 2.22 -1.92 -27.92
CA GLN A 139 3.48 -1.91 -28.64
C GLN A 139 4.25 -0.58 -28.49
N ALA A 140 3.56 0.54 -28.33
CA ALA A 140 4.23 1.83 -28.05
C ALA A 140 5.08 1.76 -26.77
N GLY A 141 4.61 1.05 -25.77
CA GLY A 141 5.35 0.79 -24.53
C GLY A 141 6.60 -0.08 -24.70
N ARG A 142 6.94 -0.57 -25.91
CA ARG A 142 8.17 -1.37 -26.13
C ARG A 142 9.33 -0.57 -26.71
N VAL A 143 9.07 0.64 -27.16
CA VAL A 143 10.13 1.53 -27.66
C VAL A 143 11.00 1.95 -26.47
N GLY A 144 12.30 1.67 -26.54
CA GLY A 144 13.25 1.92 -25.44
C GLY A 144 13.33 0.80 -24.39
N ALA A 145 12.58 -0.29 -24.56
CA ALA A 145 12.65 -1.45 -23.67
C ALA A 145 14.04 -2.11 -23.70
N GLN A 146 14.59 -2.40 -22.52
CA GLN A 146 15.90 -3.00 -22.36
C GLN A 146 15.98 -3.84 -21.09
N PRO A 147 16.97 -4.74 -20.95
CA PRO A 147 17.21 -5.46 -19.70
C PRO A 147 17.56 -4.49 -18.57
N LEU A 148 17.20 -4.83 -17.33
CA LEU A 148 17.48 -4.00 -16.16
C LEU A 148 18.96 -3.62 -16.02
N TYR A 149 19.88 -4.54 -16.30
CA TYR A 149 21.31 -4.26 -16.23
C TYR A 149 21.72 -3.12 -17.18
N ASP A 150 21.25 -3.15 -18.41
CA ASP A 150 21.57 -2.12 -19.41
C ASP A 150 20.88 -0.79 -19.06
N ALA A 151 19.65 -0.85 -18.53
CA ALA A 151 18.92 0.32 -18.03
C ALA A 151 19.65 1.01 -16.88
N VAL A 152 20.21 0.24 -15.92
CA VAL A 152 21.01 0.79 -14.82
C VAL A 152 22.28 1.47 -15.31
N LEU A 153 22.99 0.85 -16.25
CA LEU A 153 24.20 1.46 -16.83
C LEU A 153 23.87 2.77 -17.53
N LEU A 154 22.88 2.75 -18.42
CA LEU A 154 22.44 3.92 -19.16
C LEU A 154 22.01 5.06 -18.21
N ALA A 155 21.19 4.74 -17.21
CA ALA A 155 20.71 5.71 -16.23
C ALA A 155 21.84 6.31 -15.37
N SER A 156 22.88 5.51 -15.04
CA SER A 156 24.01 5.97 -14.22
C SER A 156 24.90 6.98 -14.93
N GLU A 157 24.93 6.97 -16.25
CA GLU A 157 25.71 7.89 -17.07
C GLU A 157 25.03 9.25 -17.30
N ARG A 158 23.76 9.36 -16.93
CA ARG A 158 22.97 10.58 -17.14
C ARG A 158 23.30 11.67 -16.13
N PRO A 159 23.21 12.95 -16.54
CA PRO A 159 23.42 14.06 -15.65
C PRO A 159 22.32 14.10 -14.56
N GLY A 160 22.73 14.31 -13.31
CA GLY A 160 21.80 14.48 -12.21
C GLY A 160 21.56 15.95 -11.93
N LYS A 161 20.34 16.43 -12.15
CA LYS A 161 19.89 17.74 -11.75
C LYS A 161 18.48 17.61 -11.22
N VAL A 162 18.26 18.06 -10.00
CA VAL A 162 16.90 18.09 -9.43
C VAL A 162 16.14 19.23 -10.08
N GLU A 163 15.07 18.91 -10.77
CA GLU A 163 14.14 19.85 -11.37
C GLU A 163 12.81 19.83 -10.58
N PRO A 164 12.01 20.90 -10.64
CA PRO A 164 10.75 20.96 -9.89
C PRO A 164 9.74 19.87 -10.23
N ASN A 165 9.85 19.30 -11.43
CA ASN A 165 8.93 18.26 -11.92
C ASN A 165 9.45 16.84 -11.68
N ASN A 166 10.60 16.66 -11.00
CA ASN A 166 11.06 15.34 -10.69
C ASN A 166 10.10 14.62 -9.71
N ALA A 167 9.77 13.38 -9.98
CA ALA A 167 9.09 12.54 -9.01
C ALA A 167 9.99 12.20 -7.83
N ARG A 168 11.32 12.20 -8.06
CA ARG A 168 12.34 11.88 -7.06
C ARG A 168 13.43 12.94 -6.99
N GLU A 169 13.81 13.27 -5.76
CA GLU A 169 14.92 14.17 -5.47
C GLU A 169 16.21 13.45 -5.03
N ASP A 170 16.09 12.14 -4.72
CA ASP A 170 17.19 11.33 -4.24
C ASP A 170 17.82 10.47 -5.33
N SER A 171 19.13 10.22 -5.22
CA SER A 171 19.80 9.21 -6.02
C SER A 171 19.38 7.80 -5.57
N LEU A 172 19.33 6.86 -6.51
CA LEU A 172 19.19 5.44 -6.22
C LEU A 172 20.46 4.69 -6.57
N PHE A 173 20.83 3.73 -5.73
CA PHE A 173 22.03 2.91 -5.86
C PHE A 173 21.66 1.48 -6.25
N TYR A 174 22.29 0.97 -7.29
CA TYR A 174 22.06 -0.37 -7.81
C TYR A 174 23.34 -1.20 -7.73
N ALA A 175 23.30 -2.31 -7.01
CA ALA A 175 24.40 -3.26 -7.00
C ALA A 175 24.25 -4.26 -8.16
N VAL A 176 25.31 -4.44 -8.92
CA VAL A 176 25.29 -5.31 -10.11
C VAL A 176 26.47 -6.26 -10.13
N ASP A 177 26.30 -7.41 -10.80
CA ASP A 177 27.39 -8.29 -11.24
C ASP A 177 27.67 -7.98 -12.73
N PRO A 178 28.80 -7.35 -13.06
CA PRO A 178 29.11 -7.03 -14.43
C PRO A 178 29.40 -8.24 -15.32
N GLU A 179 29.92 -9.34 -14.75
CA GLU A 179 30.24 -10.56 -15.49
C GLU A 179 28.97 -11.31 -15.87
N ALA A 180 28.02 -11.41 -14.94
CA ALA A 180 26.73 -12.08 -15.15
C ALA A 180 25.65 -11.15 -15.77
N LYS A 181 25.92 -9.85 -15.92
CA LYS A 181 24.96 -8.82 -16.32
C LYS A 181 23.70 -8.86 -15.46
N LYS A 182 23.85 -9.01 -14.18
CA LYS A 182 22.76 -9.16 -13.22
C LYS A 182 22.71 -7.97 -12.25
N VAL A 183 21.50 -7.49 -11.98
CA VAL A 183 21.22 -6.53 -10.91
C VAL A 183 20.72 -7.29 -9.70
N PHE A 184 21.24 -6.95 -8.52
CA PHE A 184 20.79 -7.52 -7.25
C PHE A 184 19.62 -6.73 -6.70
N GLY A 185 18.55 -7.43 -6.35
CA GLY A 185 17.37 -6.89 -5.68
C GLY A 185 17.22 -7.44 -4.27
N LYS A 186 16.49 -6.73 -3.41
CA LYS A 186 16.10 -7.14 -2.07
C LYS A 186 14.72 -7.79 -2.12
N GLY A 187 14.53 -8.92 -1.48
CA GLY A 187 13.28 -9.68 -1.51
C GLY A 187 13.42 -11.05 -2.17
N THR A 188 12.31 -11.71 -2.41
CA THR A 188 12.26 -13.05 -3.03
C THR A 188 11.12 -13.14 -4.04
N GLY A 189 11.36 -13.86 -5.15
CA GLY A 189 10.33 -14.08 -6.18
C GLY A 189 9.85 -12.77 -6.82
N ASP A 190 8.55 -12.62 -6.98
CA ASP A 190 7.92 -11.48 -7.63
C ASP A 190 7.98 -10.17 -6.78
N SER A 191 8.39 -10.30 -5.50
CA SER A 191 8.55 -9.16 -4.59
C SER A 191 9.99 -8.59 -4.57
N LEU A 192 10.76 -8.75 -5.64
CA LEU A 192 12.10 -8.17 -5.75
C LEU A 192 12.03 -6.66 -5.96
N THR A 193 12.61 -5.91 -5.02
CA THR A 193 12.78 -4.46 -5.13
C THR A 193 14.22 -4.16 -5.55
N TYR A 194 14.38 -3.34 -6.57
CA TYR A 194 15.66 -2.92 -7.09
C TYR A 194 15.91 -1.44 -6.75
N GLY A 195 17.18 -1.10 -6.56
CA GLY A 195 17.57 0.25 -6.16
C GLY A 195 17.42 0.50 -4.66
N ALA A 196 18.41 1.13 -4.08
CA ALA A 196 18.48 1.48 -2.66
C ALA A 196 18.77 2.97 -2.49
N VAL A 197 18.36 3.55 -1.38
CA VAL A 197 18.61 4.98 -1.08
C VAL A 197 20.07 5.22 -0.73
N THR A 198 20.79 4.20 -0.26
CA THR A 198 22.20 4.30 0.07
C THR A 198 23.03 3.20 -0.60
N LYS A 199 24.31 3.50 -0.83
CA LYS A 199 25.27 2.53 -1.36
C LYS A 199 25.42 1.30 -0.46
N ALA A 200 25.31 1.48 0.86
CA ALA A 200 25.44 0.40 1.83
C ALA A 200 24.26 -0.58 1.69
N GLU A 201 23.03 -0.08 1.61
CA GLU A 201 21.83 -0.89 1.39
C GLU A 201 21.87 -1.65 0.07
N ALA A 202 22.35 -1.01 -1.01
CA ALA A 202 22.51 -1.71 -2.28
C ALA A 202 23.46 -2.91 -2.17
N LEU A 203 24.51 -2.82 -1.37
CA LEU A 203 25.44 -3.92 -1.12
C LEU A 203 24.86 -5.00 -0.19
N GLU A 204 23.88 -4.68 0.64
CA GLU A 204 23.19 -5.66 1.48
C GLU A 204 22.38 -6.66 0.63
N ALA A 205 21.84 -6.22 -0.51
CA ALA A 205 21.13 -7.09 -1.45
C ALA A 205 22.05 -8.12 -2.13
N VAL A 206 23.37 -7.91 -2.07
CA VAL A 206 24.37 -8.80 -2.68
C VAL A 206 24.71 -9.94 -1.74
N PRO A 207 24.62 -11.22 -2.15
CA PRO A 207 25.10 -12.35 -1.37
C PRO A 207 26.55 -12.16 -0.95
N SER A 208 26.91 -12.51 0.29
CA SER A 208 28.23 -12.26 0.87
C SER A 208 29.39 -12.76 0.01
N ALA A 209 29.22 -13.90 -0.64
CA ALA A 209 30.22 -14.49 -1.54
C ALA A 209 30.46 -13.69 -2.83
N MET A 210 29.54 -12.78 -3.20
CA MET A 210 29.62 -12.01 -4.45
C MET A 210 29.93 -10.51 -4.21
N ARG A 211 29.99 -10.06 -2.95
CA ARG A 211 30.17 -8.62 -2.62
C ARG A 211 31.47 -8.02 -3.16
N GLU A 212 32.56 -8.80 -3.20
CA GLU A 212 33.84 -8.32 -3.73
C GLU A 212 33.82 -8.06 -5.24
N LYS A 213 32.95 -8.76 -5.99
CA LYS A 213 32.80 -8.62 -7.44
C LYS A 213 31.72 -7.62 -7.83
N ALA A 214 30.81 -7.31 -6.92
CA ALA A 214 29.71 -6.42 -7.19
C ALA A 214 30.18 -4.98 -7.36
N LYS A 215 29.63 -4.30 -8.38
CA LYS A 215 29.79 -2.86 -8.57
C LYS A 215 28.49 -2.16 -8.19
N VAL A 216 28.60 -0.95 -7.63
CA VAL A 216 27.44 -0.13 -7.30
C VAL A 216 27.42 1.08 -8.23
N TYR A 217 26.33 1.22 -8.96
CA TYR A 217 26.05 2.35 -9.82
C TYR A 217 25.05 3.28 -9.15
N GLU A 218 25.28 4.58 -9.31
CA GLU A 218 24.38 5.61 -8.82
C GLU A 218 23.55 6.14 -9.98
N VAL A 219 22.23 6.02 -9.87
CA VAL A 219 21.27 6.69 -10.74
C VAL A 219 20.87 7.98 -10.06
N LYS A 220 21.24 9.09 -10.63
CA LYS A 220 21.04 10.43 -10.09
C LYS A 220 19.59 10.90 -10.29
N PRO A 221 19.13 11.91 -9.54
CA PRO A 221 17.87 12.59 -9.81
C PRO A 221 17.76 13.02 -11.28
N ASN A 222 16.56 13.26 -11.74
CA ASN A 222 16.23 13.55 -13.14
C ASN A 222 16.28 12.32 -14.08
N THR A 223 16.39 11.12 -13.51
CA THR A 223 16.33 9.88 -14.27
C THR A 223 15.57 8.84 -13.46
N ALA A 224 14.56 8.24 -14.06
CA ALA A 224 13.79 7.14 -13.47
C ALA A 224 14.04 5.85 -14.26
N ILE A 225 14.10 4.72 -13.55
CA ILE A 225 14.06 3.39 -14.16
C ILE A 225 12.71 2.80 -13.81
N VAL A 226 11.91 2.48 -14.82
CA VAL A 226 10.57 1.92 -14.63
C VAL A 226 10.47 0.52 -15.23
N ARG A 227 9.74 -0.36 -14.56
CA ARG A 227 9.47 -1.73 -14.97
C ARG A 227 8.13 -1.79 -15.69
N MET A 228 8.03 -2.59 -16.72
CA MET A 228 6.76 -2.99 -17.32
C MET A 228 6.61 -4.49 -17.13
N GLU A 229 5.60 -4.90 -16.40
CA GLU A 229 5.19 -6.28 -16.32
C GLU A 229 4.51 -6.70 -17.63
N ASP A 230 4.86 -7.86 -18.18
CA ASP A 230 4.19 -8.37 -19.37
C ASP A 230 2.79 -8.88 -18.96
N PRO A 231 1.71 -8.26 -19.42
CA PRO A 231 0.36 -8.63 -19.04
C PRO A 231 -0.10 -10.00 -19.56
N ASP A 232 0.70 -10.64 -20.41
CA ASP A 232 0.39 -11.96 -20.98
C ASP A 232 0.69 -13.07 -19.97
N PRO A 233 -0.33 -13.77 -19.42
CA PRO A 233 -0.13 -14.85 -18.47
C PRO A 233 0.66 -16.04 -19.03
N ASP A 234 0.77 -16.15 -20.36
CA ASP A 234 1.57 -17.18 -21.04
C ASP A 234 3.04 -16.75 -21.25
N SER A 235 3.37 -15.51 -20.89
CA SER A 235 4.73 -14.95 -20.99
C SER A 235 5.68 -15.42 -19.89
N LYS A 236 5.26 -16.35 -19.02
CA LYS A 236 6.08 -16.92 -17.94
C LYS A 236 7.48 -17.30 -18.43
N GLY A 237 8.46 -16.52 -17.97
CA GLY A 237 9.88 -16.69 -18.33
C GLY A 237 10.42 -15.74 -19.38
N LYS A 238 9.63 -14.81 -19.93
CA LYS A 238 10.18 -13.66 -20.63
C LYS A 238 10.75 -12.66 -19.61
N PRO A 239 11.91 -12.07 -19.87
CA PRO A 239 12.45 -11.05 -19.00
C PRO A 239 11.55 -9.81 -19.00
N ASP A 240 11.36 -9.22 -17.83
CA ASP A 240 10.67 -7.92 -17.69
C ASP A 240 11.32 -6.88 -18.61
N ALA A 241 10.48 -6.00 -19.14
CA ALA A 241 10.95 -4.84 -19.88
C ALA A 241 11.21 -3.69 -18.92
N TRP A 242 12.37 -3.05 -19.06
CA TRP A 242 12.76 -1.90 -18.27
C TRP A 242 13.00 -0.71 -19.16
N PHE A 243 12.60 0.46 -18.68
CA PHE A 243 12.73 1.71 -19.41
C PHE A 243 13.49 2.71 -18.57
N VAL A 244 14.28 3.54 -19.24
CA VAL A 244 14.91 4.72 -18.63
C VAL A 244 14.12 5.93 -19.07
N LEU A 245 13.62 6.69 -18.11
CA LEU A 245 12.89 7.93 -18.36
C LEU A 245 13.69 9.12 -17.86
N GLN A 246 13.62 10.24 -18.55
CA GLN A 246 13.88 11.52 -17.95
C GLN A 246 12.75 11.77 -16.94
N ASP A 247 13.11 12.10 -15.69
CA ASP A 247 12.14 12.28 -14.63
C ASP A 247 11.52 13.68 -14.67
N ASP A 248 10.80 13.96 -15.76
CA ASP A 248 10.04 15.21 -15.97
C ASP A 248 8.54 14.89 -15.96
N VAL A 249 7.96 14.93 -14.74
CA VAL A 249 6.59 14.52 -14.50
C VAL A 249 5.62 15.63 -14.92
N ALA A 250 4.74 15.32 -15.86
CA ALA A 250 3.72 16.22 -16.33
C ALA A 250 2.59 16.41 -15.31
N LEU A 251 2.21 15.35 -14.57
CA LEU A 251 1.16 15.38 -13.56
C LEU A 251 1.42 14.29 -12.51
N GLN A 252 1.16 14.61 -11.24
CA GLN A 252 1.31 13.69 -10.12
C GLN A 252 -0.04 13.27 -9.54
N GLY A 253 -0.05 12.19 -8.76
CA GLY A 253 -1.26 11.62 -8.15
C GLY A 253 -2.03 12.58 -7.25
N GLN A 254 -1.38 13.60 -6.68
CA GLN A 254 -2.03 14.64 -5.87
C GLN A 254 -2.98 15.56 -6.69
N GLU A 255 -2.85 15.58 -8.01
CA GLU A 255 -3.73 16.33 -8.92
C GLU A 255 -4.96 15.54 -9.34
N ILE A 256 -5.13 14.30 -8.90
CA ILE A 256 -6.34 13.51 -9.12
C ILE A 256 -7.19 13.40 -7.86
N LYS A 257 -8.49 13.14 -8.04
CA LYS A 257 -9.47 12.96 -6.96
C LYS A 257 -10.53 11.96 -7.39
N ASN A 258 -11.27 11.43 -6.39
CA ASN A 258 -12.39 10.51 -6.58
C ASN A 258 -12.06 9.29 -7.46
N PRO A 259 -10.92 8.60 -7.26
CA PRO A 259 -10.63 7.39 -8.02
C PRO A 259 -11.60 6.27 -7.64
N GLU A 260 -12.17 5.62 -8.65
CA GLU A 260 -13.13 4.52 -8.49
C GLU A 260 -12.90 3.42 -9.53
N GLN A 261 -13.03 2.16 -9.11
CA GLN A 261 -13.05 1.05 -10.03
C GLN A 261 -14.38 1.05 -10.80
N GLN A 262 -14.30 0.96 -12.10
CA GLN A 262 -15.43 0.89 -13.00
C GLN A 262 -15.20 -0.21 -14.06
N PHE A 263 -16.17 -0.37 -14.96
CA PHE A 263 -16.04 -1.22 -16.13
C PHE A 263 -16.11 -0.37 -17.38
N ASN A 264 -15.27 -0.66 -18.34
CA ASN A 264 -15.26 0.04 -19.63
C ASN A 264 -16.54 -0.27 -20.43
N GLN A 265 -17.60 0.48 -20.18
CA GLN A 265 -18.93 0.33 -20.78
C GLN A 265 -19.23 1.37 -21.88
N GLY A 266 -18.23 2.17 -22.28
CA GLY A 266 -18.37 3.18 -23.35
C GLY A 266 -18.67 2.55 -24.70
N ALA A 267 -19.05 3.39 -25.70
CA ALA A 267 -19.22 2.94 -27.07
C ALA A 267 -17.88 2.39 -27.63
N GLY A 268 -17.77 1.08 -27.77
CA GLY A 268 -16.55 0.37 -28.12
C GLY A 268 -15.75 -0.19 -26.93
N GLY A 269 -16.27 -0.05 -25.72
CA GLY A 269 -15.67 -0.64 -24.51
C GLY A 269 -15.72 -2.15 -24.53
N ASP A 270 -14.67 -2.79 -24.04
CA ASP A 270 -14.50 -4.24 -23.97
C ASP A 270 -15.11 -4.86 -22.69
N GLY A 271 -15.68 -4.03 -21.80
CA GLY A 271 -16.20 -4.44 -20.49
C GLY A 271 -15.11 -4.79 -19.48
N ALA A 272 -13.84 -4.53 -19.78
CA ALA A 272 -12.74 -4.76 -18.86
C ALA A 272 -12.79 -3.80 -17.64
N PRO A 273 -12.28 -4.22 -16.48
CA PRO A 273 -12.12 -3.35 -15.32
C PRO A 273 -11.14 -2.21 -15.63
N ASN A 274 -11.50 -1.00 -15.19
CA ASN A 274 -10.66 0.19 -15.28
C ASN A 274 -10.75 1.00 -13.98
N VAL A 275 -9.94 2.05 -13.86
CA VAL A 275 -10.00 3.01 -12.76
C VAL A 275 -10.32 4.38 -13.34
N THR A 276 -11.49 4.90 -13.00
CA THR A 276 -11.91 6.27 -13.36
C THR A 276 -11.51 7.24 -12.25
N PHE A 277 -11.22 8.47 -12.61
CA PHE A 277 -10.90 9.53 -11.65
C PHE A 277 -11.20 10.91 -12.24
N GLU A 278 -11.31 11.88 -11.36
CA GLU A 278 -11.42 13.28 -11.70
C GLU A 278 -10.11 14.01 -11.44
N PHE A 279 -9.98 15.20 -12.01
CA PHE A 279 -8.83 16.08 -11.74
C PHE A 279 -9.19 17.19 -10.76
N THR A 280 -8.20 17.64 -9.97
CA THR A 280 -8.27 18.95 -9.30
C THR A 280 -8.27 20.07 -10.35
N ASP A 281 -8.59 21.31 -9.95
CA ASP A 281 -8.54 22.45 -10.88
C ASP A 281 -7.13 22.67 -11.46
N LYS A 282 -6.09 22.42 -10.68
CA LYS A 282 -4.69 22.45 -11.11
C LYS A 282 -4.40 21.28 -12.05
N GLY A 283 -4.77 20.08 -11.65
CA GLY A 283 -4.56 18.86 -12.44
C GLY A 283 -5.24 18.93 -13.80
N ARG A 284 -6.45 19.47 -13.87
CA ARG A 284 -7.17 19.66 -15.13
C ARG A 284 -6.44 20.56 -16.11
N LYS A 285 -5.85 21.66 -15.62
CA LYS A 285 -5.06 22.57 -16.48
C LYS A 285 -3.80 21.91 -17.00
N LEU A 286 -3.06 21.24 -16.11
CA LEU A 286 -1.86 20.48 -16.47
C LEU A 286 -2.18 19.37 -17.46
N TRP A 287 -3.28 18.63 -17.23
CA TRP A 287 -3.72 17.57 -18.13
C TRP A 287 -4.06 18.07 -19.51
N GLN A 288 -4.84 19.18 -19.60
CA GLN A 288 -5.16 19.78 -20.88
C GLN A 288 -3.92 20.31 -21.61
N GLU A 289 -2.97 20.89 -20.88
CA GLU A 289 -1.72 21.42 -21.43
C GLU A 289 -0.85 20.30 -22.01
N VAL A 290 -0.55 19.26 -21.23
CA VAL A 290 0.29 18.15 -21.69
C VAL A 290 -0.36 17.38 -22.84
N THR A 291 -1.67 17.11 -22.76
CA THR A 291 -2.36 16.38 -23.85
C THR A 291 -2.47 17.20 -25.13
N ARG A 292 -2.52 18.53 -25.03
CA ARG A 292 -2.43 19.44 -26.19
C ARG A 292 -1.03 19.39 -26.82
N GLU A 293 0.05 19.45 -26.01
CA GLU A 293 1.43 19.35 -26.51
C GLU A 293 1.68 18.02 -27.22
N ILE A 294 1.17 16.91 -26.66
CA ILE A 294 1.21 15.60 -27.26
C ILE A 294 0.44 15.58 -28.61
N ALA A 295 -0.77 16.14 -28.64
CA ALA A 295 -1.59 16.21 -29.85
C ALA A 295 -0.95 17.10 -30.93
N ASP A 296 -0.40 18.26 -30.55
CA ASP A 296 0.32 19.16 -31.48
C ASP A 296 1.54 18.47 -32.12
N ARG A 297 2.28 17.67 -31.34
CA ARG A 297 3.40 16.86 -31.84
C ARG A 297 2.92 15.78 -32.81
N GLY A 298 1.85 15.05 -32.46
CA GLY A 298 1.21 14.08 -33.34
C GLY A 298 0.76 14.69 -34.66
N SER A 299 0.13 15.87 -34.61
CA SER A 299 -0.28 16.62 -35.79
C SER A 299 0.91 16.99 -36.71
N ARG A 300 2.00 17.48 -36.10
CA ARG A 300 3.22 17.83 -36.87
C ARG A 300 3.84 16.57 -37.54
N ASN A 301 3.89 15.46 -36.83
CA ASN A 301 4.46 14.21 -37.32
C ASN A 301 3.66 13.66 -38.50
N ALA A 302 2.34 13.80 -38.47
CA ALA A 302 1.47 13.37 -39.59
C ALA A 302 1.79 14.08 -40.90
N PHE A 303 2.36 15.27 -40.88
CA PHE A 303 2.80 16.00 -42.08
C PHE A 303 4.24 15.63 -42.51
N LEU A 304 5.08 15.16 -41.56
CA LEU A 304 6.51 14.93 -41.81
C LEU A 304 6.81 13.50 -42.27
N LEU A 305 5.89 12.56 -42.05
CA LEU A 305 6.07 11.14 -42.33
C LEU A 305 5.14 10.64 -43.45
N PRO A 306 5.53 10.84 -44.75
CA PRO A 306 4.71 10.43 -45.86
C PRO A 306 4.52 8.91 -45.92
N GLY A 307 3.30 8.46 -46.15
CA GLY A 307 2.97 7.05 -46.28
C GLY A 307 2.51 6.33 -45.03
N GLN A 308 2.46 7.04 -43.90
CA GLN A 308 1.87 6.54 -42.64
C GLN A 308 0.37 6.84 -42.58
N THR A 309 -0.35 6.04 -41.77
CA THR A 309 -1.74 6.34 -41.46
C THR A 309 -1.78 7.44 -40.39
N ALA A 310 -2.90 8.11 -40.30
CA ALA A 310 -3.07 9.14 -39.28
C ALA A 310 -2.99 8.60 -37.84
N ALA A 311 -3.31 7.34 -37.63
CA ALA A 311 -3.19 6.67 -36.37
C ALA A 311 -1.71 6.48 -35.93
N ASP A 312 -0.83 6.32 -36.93
CA ASP A 312 0.62 6.13 -36.70
C ASP A 312 1.30 7.38 -36.15
N ALA A 313 0.67 8.55 -36.34
CA ALA A 313 1.18 9.82 -35.86
C ALA A 313 0.70 10.16 -34.41
N ASN A 314 -0.20 9.37 -33.83
CA ASN A 314 -0.60 9.56 -32.45
C ASN A 314 0.59 9.39 -31.52
N GLN A 315 0.65 10.25 -30.52
CA GLN A 315 1.68 10.25 -29.50
C GLN A 315 1.10 9.82 -28.15
N HIS A 316 1.93 9.43 -27.22
CA HIS A 316 1.52 8.72 -26.01
C HIS A 316 1.89 9.47 -24.74
N PHE A 317 1.19 9.14 -23.67
CA PHE A 317 1.63 9.45 -22.31
C PHE A 317 1.75 8.15 -21.50
N ALA A 318 2.63 8.15 -20.52
CA ALA A 318 2.81 7.01 -19.63
C ALA A 318 2.19 7.26 -18.27
N ILE A 319 1.60 6.24 -17.71
CA ILE A 319 1.12 6.20 -16.33
C ILE A 319 2.04 5.26 -15.55
N VAL A 320 2.75 5.80 -14.58
CA VAL A 320 3.72 5.08 -13.73
C VAL A 320 3.25 5.13 -12.29
N LEU A 321 3.18 3.98 -11.63
CA LEU A 321 2.87 3.83 -10.21
C LEU A 321 4.02 3.09 -9.52
N ASP A 322 4.68 3.73 -8.55
CA ASP A 322 5.79 3.14 -7.78
C ASP A 322 6.87 2.47 -8.66
N ASP A 323 7.29 3.15 -9.73
CA ASP A 323 8.25 2.68 -10.74
C ASP A 323 7.76 1.58 -11.67
N GLU A 324 6.48 1.25 -11.61
CA GLU A 324 5.84 0.32 -12.52
C GLU A 324 5.06 1.06 -13.59
N LEU A 325 5.33 0.73 -14.85
CA LEU A 325 4.63 1.29 -16.02
C LEU A 325 3.29 0.57 -16.17
N VAL A 326 2.23 1.23 -15.70
CA VAL A 326 0.87 0.67 -15.68
C VAL A 326 0.25 0.67 -17.06
N SER A 327 0.41 1.78 -17.82
CA SER A 327 -0.23 1.93 -19.13
C SER A 327 0.48 3.02 -19.94
N VAL A 328 0.43 2.88 -21.28
CA VAL A 328 0.97 3.87 -22.23
C VAL A 328 -0.10 4.16 -23.30
N PRO A 329 -1.20 4.87 -22.94
CA PRO A 329 -2.25 5.21 -23.86
C PRO A 329 -1.83 6.33 -24.83
N PHE A 330 -2.45 6.38 -25.99
CA PHE A 330 -2.21 7.42 -26.98
C PHE A 330 -3.23 8.57 -26.89
N ILE A 331 -2.84 9.72 -27.39
CA ILE A 331 -3.72 10.87 -27.61
C ILE A 331 -4.04 10.96 -29.11
N ASP A 332 -5.30 10.80 -29.46
CA ASP A 332 -5.77 11.05 -30.82
C ASP A 332 -5.76 12.56 -31.08
N TYR A 333 -4.74 13.02 -31.80
CA TYR A 333 -4.55 14.44 -32.12
C TYR A 333 -5.67 15.05 -32.97
N ARG A 334 -6.42 14.23 -33.73
CA ARG A 334 -7.54 14.69 -34.54
C ARG A 334 -8.80 14.91 -33.71
N ALA A 335 -9.05 13.99 -32.79
CA ALA A 335 -10.18 14.08 -31.88
C ALA A 335 -9.96 15.15 -30.78
N ASN A 336 -8.70 15.39 -30.40
CA ASN A 336 -8.32 16.26 -29.30
C ASN A 336 -7.24 17.29 -29.68
N PRO A 337 -7.45 18.12 -30.69
CA PRO A 337 -6.43 19.07 -31.18
C PRO A 337 -6.06 20.13 -30.13
N ASP A 338 -6.97 20.46 -29.22
CA ASP A 338 -6.76 21.44 -28.14
C ASP A 338 -6.42 20.77 -26.79
N GLY A 339 -6.06 19.47 -26.81
CA GLY A 339 -5.89 18.63 -25.63
C GLY A 339 -7.21 18.12 -25.06
N ILE A 340 -7.12 17.29 -24.04
CA ILE A 340 -8.29 16.71 -23.38
C ILE A 340 -8.71 17.59 -22.20
N ASP A 341 -9.91 18.16 -22.27
CA ASP A 341 -10.49 18.87 -21.12
C ASP A 341 -10.94 17.87 -20.05
N GLY A 342 -10.18 17.73 -18.99
CA GLY A 342 -10.42 16.77 -17.90
C GLY A 342 -11.65 17.05 -17.03
N ARG A 343 -12.67 17.80 -17.51
CA ARG A 343 -13.90 18.06 -16.75
C ARG A 343 -14.74 16.82 -16.50
N THR A 344 -14.73 15.88 -17.40
CA THR A 344 -15.45 14.60 -17.30
C THR A 344 -14.64 13.51 -16.61
N GLY A 345 -13.47 13.86 -16.10
CA GLY A 345 -12.52 12.91 -15.56
C GLY A 345 -11.72 12.20 -16.65
N SER A 346 -11.01 11.18 -16.26
CA SER A 346 -10.23 10.28 -17.12
C SER A 346 -10.28 8.87 -16.56
N GLN A 347 -9.70 7.92 -17.29
CA GLN A 347 -9.64 6.53 -16.84
C GLN A 347 -8.28 5.93 -17.14
N ILE A 348 -7.85 5.01 -16.28
CA ILE A 348 -6.68 4.17 -16.49
C ILE A 348 -7.19 2.81 -16.96
N GLU A 349 -6.80 2.43 -18.15
CA GLU A 349 -7.06 1.13 -18.75
C GLU A 349 -5.76 0.33 -18.83
N GLY A 350 -5.84 -0.99 -18.78
CA GLY A 350 -4.68 -1.86 -18.97
C GLY A 350 -4.76 -3.12 -18.16
N GLY A 351 -5.13 -4.26 -18.72
CA GLY A 351 -4.99 -5.62 -18.18
C GLY A 351 -5.49 -5.89 -16.75
N PHE A 352 -6.28 -4.97 -16.17
CA PHE A 352 -6.73 -5.08 -14.78
C PHE A 352 -7.71 -6.23 -14.57
N THR A 353 -7.54 -6.92 -13.45
CA THR A 353 -8.62 -7.68 -12.82
C THR A 353 -9.50 -6.73 -12.01
N ILE A 354 -10.73 -7.15 -11.66
CA ILE A 354 -11.59 -6.37 -10.76
C ILE A 354 -10.84 -6.03 -9.46
N LYS A 355 -10.11 -7.01 -8.92
CA LYS A 355 -9.38 -6.87 -7.67
C LYS A 355 -8.24 -5.85 -7.80
N SER A 356 -7.40 -5.96 -8.83
CA SER A 356 -6.27 -5.02 -9.01
C SER A 356 -6.74 -3.59 -9.32
N ALA A 357 -7.84 -3.42 -10.07
CA ALA A 357 -8.44 -2.10 -10.28
C ALA A 357 -9.00 -1.49 -8.98
N GLN A 358 -9.65 -2.31 -8.13
CA GLN A 358 -10.12 -1.87 -6.81
C GLN A 358 -8.95 -1.48 -5.90
N GLN A 359 -7.89 -2.28 -5.89
CA GLN A 359 -6.67 -1.99 -5.12
C GLN A 359 -6.06 -0.66 -5.57
N LEU A 360 -5.87 -0.46 -6.87
CA LEU A 360 -5.36 0.79 -7.42
C LEU A 360 -6.25 1.98 -7.04
N ALA A 361 -7.57 1.87 -7.20
CA ALA A 361 -8.49 2.93 -6.84
C ALA A 361 -8.40 3.27 -5.34
N ASN A 362 -8.32 2.28 -4.46
CA ASN A 362 -8.18 2.47 -3.01
C ASN A 362 -6.86 3.17 -2.64
N VAL A 363 -5.76 2.72 -3.24
CA VAL A 363 -4.44 3.30 -3.04
C VAL A 363 -4.41 4.76 -3.48
N LEU A 364 -4.94 5.07 -4.66
CA LEU A 364 -5.03 6.43 -5.17
C LEU A 364 -5.97 7.32 -4.33
N LYS A 365 -7.06 6.77 -3.81
CA LYS A 365 -8.03 7.49 -2.97
C LYS A 365 -7.45 7.91 -1.62
N THR A 366 -6.60 7.08 -1.05
CA THR A 366 -5.94 7.34 0.23
C THR A 366 -4.71 8.23 0.11
N GLY A 367 -4.18 8.34 -1.10
CA GLY A 367 -3.00 9.14 -1.42
C GLY A 367 -1.67 8.41 -1.20
N ALA A 368 -0.60 9.05 -1.65
CA ALA A 368 0.76 8.54 -1.49
C ALA A 368 1.23 8.62 -0.02
N LEU A 369 2.02 7.62 0.38
CA LEU A 369 2.73 7.67 1.66
C LEU A 369 3.81 8.76 1.61
N PRO A 370 3.95 9.56 2.67
CA PRO A 370 4.97 10.62 2.72
C PRO A 370 6.39 10.06 2.91
N LEU A 371 6.50 8.83 3.38
CA LEU A 371 7.76 8.15 3.68
C LEU A 371 7.83 6.82 2.95
N LYS A 372 9.03 6.40 2.59
CA LYS A 372 9.26 5.02 2.13
C LYS A 372 9.17 4.09 3.34
N LEU A 373 8.38 3.03 3.22
CA LEU A 373 8.23 2.01 4.25
C LEU A 373 8.94 0.73 3.81
N GLU A 374 9.83 0.22 4.64
CA GLU A 374 10.49 -1.07 4.43
C GLU A 374 9.95 -2.09 5.42
N LEU A 375 9.41 -3.20 4.92
CA LEU A 375 8.95 -4.29 5.77
C LEU A 375 10.17 -5.00 6.37
N ILE A 376 10.37 -4.87 7.69
CA ILE A 376 11.48 -5.46 8.41
C ILE A 376 11.12 -6.77 9.10
N ALA A 377 9.84 -6.96 9.45
CA ALA A 377 9.35 -8.21 10.01
C ALA A 377 7.87 -8.40 9.69
N ASN A 378 7.47 -9.65 9.56
CA ASN A 378 6.07 -10.04 9.50
C ASN A 378 5.84 -11.29 10.35
N SER A 379 4.65 -11.40 10.90
CA SER A 379 4.20 -12.56 11.67
C SER A 379 2.76 -12.86 11.31
N GLN A 380 2.45 -14.13 11.08
CA GLN A 380 1.09 -14.57 10.82
C GLN A 380 0.64 -15.48 11.96
N VAL A 381 -0.44 -15.13 12.63
CA VAL A 381 -1.05 -15.90 13.69
C VAL A 381 -2.28 -16.62 13.16
N SER A 382 -2.30 -17.95 13.30
CA SER A 382 -3.45 -18.74 12.88
C SER A 382 -4.65 -18.51 13.80
N ALA A 383 -5.81 -18.23 13.20
CA ALA A 383 -7.09 -18.09 13.93
C ALA A 383 -7.43 -19.34 14.78
N THR A 384 -7.06 -20.53 14.29
CA THR A 384 -7.30 -21.78 15.01
C THR A 384 -6.50 -21.89 16.31
N LEU A 385 -5.24 -21.44 16.31
CA LEU A 385 -4.41 -21.43 17.52
C LEU A 385 -4.93 -20.44 18.56
N GLY A 386 -5.37 -19.25 18.14
CA GLY A 386 -5.95 -18.26 19.03
C GLY A 386 -7.24 -18.74 19.67
N GLN A 387 -8.14 -19.37 18.88
CA GLN A 387 -9.39 -19.90 19.38
C GLN A 387 -9.18 -21.06 20.35
N GLU A 388 -8.26 -21.97 20.06
CA GLU A 388 -7.90 -23.07 20.96
C GLU A 388 -7.34 -22.57 22.30
N ALA A 389 -6.51 -21.53 22.25
CA ALA A 389 -5.98 -20.89 23.46
C ALA A 389 -7.07 -20.20 24.28
N LEU A 390 -8.01 -19.52 23.62
CA LEU A 390 -9.17 -18.90 24.29
C LEU A 390 -10.04 -19.95 24.99
N ASP A 391 -10.37 -21.04 24.30
CA ASP A 391 -11.20 -22.11 24.85
C ASP A 391 -10.54 -22.75 26.07
N LYS A 392 -9.24 -23.05 25.98
CA LYS A 392 -8.46 -23.57 27.13
C LYS A 392 -8.39 -22.55 28.29
N GLY A 393 -8.23 -21.27 27.98
CA GLY A 393 -8.22 -20.19 28.98
C GLY A 393 -9.56 -20.05 29.71
N VAL A 394 -10.68 -20.09 28.98
CA VAL A 394 -12.03 -20.04 29.56
C VAL A 394 -12.29 -21.25 30.45
N ILE A 395 -11.93 -22.47 29.99
CA ILE A 395 -12.07 -23.70 30.78
C ILE A 395 -11.23 -23.60 32.07
N ALA A 396 -9.99 -23.14 31.99
CA ALA A 396 -9.12 -22.95 33.14
C ALA A 396 -9.67 -21.93 34.13
N GLY A 397 -10.21 -20.79 33.64
CA GLY A 397 -10.87 -19.76 34.46
C GLY A 397 -12.08 -20.30 35.21
N ILE A 398 -12.97 -21.06 34.53
CA ILE A 398 -14.13 -21.68 35.14
C ILE A 398 -13.72 -22.72 36.20
N ALA A 399 -12.72 -23.57 35.88
CA ALA A 399 -12.20 -24.56 36.82
C ALA A 399 -11.58 -23.89 38.05
N GLY A 400 -10.80 -22.82 37.88
CA GLY A 400 -10.25 -22.03 38.98
C GLY A 400 -11.34 -21.42 39.86
N PHE A 401 -12.39 -20.85 39.25
CA PHE A 401 -13.55 -20.31 39.97
C PHE A 401 -14.25 -21.40 40.81
N ILE A 402 -14.48 -22.60 40.25
CA ILE A 402 -15.11 -23.71 40.94
C ILE A 402 -14.25 -24.19 42.12
N ILE A 403 -12.93 -24.28 41.95
CA ILE A 403 -12.01 -24.68 43.02
C ILE A 403 -12.07 -23.67 44.20
N VAL A 404 -12.02 -22.38 43.88
CA VAL A 404 -12.12 -21.31 44.91
C VAL A 404 -13.48 -21.33 45.59
N ALA A 405 -14.56 -21.50 44.81
CA ALA A 405 -15.93 -21.60 45.38
C ALA A 405 -16.06 -22.80 46.32
N LEU A 406 -15.57 -23.97 45.94
CA LEU A 406 -15.57 -25.17 46.81
C LEU A 406 -14.74 -24.95 48.07
N PHE A 407 -13.58 -24.35 47.97
CA PHE A 407 -12.76 -24.00 49.12
C PHE A 407 -13.53 -23.09 50.10
N LEU A 408 -14.15 -22.02 49.60
CA LEU A 408 -14.93 -21.08 50.41
C LEU A 408 -16.13 -21.77 51.06
N LEU A 409 -16.85 -22.65 50.39
CA LEU A 409 -17.99 -23.39 50.92
C LEU A 409 -17.58 -24.38 52.01
N VAL A 410 -16.48 -25.10 51.85
CA VAL A 410 -15.98 -26.09 52.80
C VAL A 410 -15.50 -25.41 54.09
N PHE A 411 -14.68 -24.37 53.96
CA PHE A 411 -14.06 -23.72 55.13
C PHE A 411 -14.99 -22.72 55.83
N TYR A 412 -15.80 -21.95 55.08
CA TYR A 412 -16.64 -20.89 55.66
C TYR A 412 -18.12 -21.24 55.72
N ARG A 413 -18.54 -22.43 55.22
CA ARG A 413 -19.93 -22.92 55.26
C ARG A 413 -20.95 -21.87 54.78
N VAL A 414 -21.88 -21.44 55.63
CA VAL A 414 -22.91 -20.45 55.25
C VAL A 414 -22.33 -19.11 54.83
N LEU A 415 -21.26 -18.64 55.47
CA LEU A 415 -20.56 -17.43 55.07
C LEU A 415 -19.86 -17.61 53.73
N GLY A 416 -19.45 -18.84 53.40
CA GLY A 416 -18.91 -19.20 52.08
C GLY A 416 -19.88 -18.99 50.94
N ILE A 417 -21.18 -19.21 51.16
CA ILE A 417 -22.22 -18.94 50.10
C ILE A 417 -22.23 -17.45 49.77
N ILE A 418 -22.21 -16.58 50.79
CA ILE A 418 -22.19 -15.12 50.60
C ILE A 418 -20.91 -14.71 49.84
N ALA A 419 -19.77 -15.29 50.21
CA ALA A 419 -18.48 -15.00 49.57
C ALA A 419 -18.45 -15.44 48.09
N VAL A 420 -18.99 -16.62 47.75
CA VAL A 420 -19.09 -17.09 46.38
C VAL A 420 -20.01 -16.22 45.53
N VAL A 421 -21.16 -15.79 46.10
CA VAL A 421 -22.07 -14.86 45.41
C VAL A 421 -21.39 -13.51 45.17
N ALA A 422 -20.68 -12.99 46.18
CA ALA A 422 -19.92 -11.74 46.01
C ALA A 422 -18.82 -11.85 44.96
N LEU A 423 -18.10 -12.99 44.91
CA LEU A 423 -17.08 -13.27 43.90
C LEU A 423 -17.68 -13.37 42.50
N ALA A 424 -18.84 -14.01 42.35
CA ALA A 424 -19.55 -14.08 41.05
C ALA A 424 -20.01 -12.70 40.55
N ILE A 425 -20.56 -11.87 41.45
CA ILE A 425 -20.94 -10.47 41.16
C ILE A 425 -19.70 -9.66 40.76
N TYR A 426 -18.58 -9.82 41.45
CA TYR A 426 -17.33 -9.16 41.14
C TYR A 426 -16.83 -9.56 39.75
N GLY A 427 -16.82 -10.85 39.41
CA GLY A 427 -16.45 -11.33 38.11
C GLY A 427 -17.33 -10.76 36.97
N LEU A 428 -18.63 -10.65 37.21
CA LEU A 428 -19.58 -10.05 36.26
C LEU A 428 -19.30 -8.56 36.06
N TYR A 429 -19.03 -7.80 37.14
CA TYR A 429 -18.67 -6.39 37.02
C TYR A 429 -17.35 -6.19 36.33
N PHE A 430 -16.35 -7.00 36.67
CA PHE A 430 -15.03 -6.94 36.07
C PHE A 430 -15.09 -7.18 34.55
N PHE A 431 -15.82 -8.22 34.11
CA PHE A 431 -15.98 -8.53 32.71
C PHE A 431 -16.82 -7.47 31.94
N ALA A 432 -17.85 -6.90 32.62
CA ALA A 432 -18.61 -5.79 32.06
C ALA A 432 -17.75 -4.53 31.91
N LEU A 433 -16.85 -4.28 32.86
CA LEU A 433 -15.91 -3.15 32.81
C LEU A 433 -14.92 -3.30 31.62
N ILE A 434 -14.37 -4.50 31.41
CA ILE A 434 -13.50 -4.79 30.24
C ILE A 434 -14.25 -4.49 28.92
N LYS A 435 -15.53 -4.87 28.82
CA LYS A 435 -16.34 -4.58 27.62
C LYS A 435 -16.70 -3.10 27.46
N LEU A 436 -16.76 -2.35 28.54
CA LEU A 436 -17.08 -0.91 28.52
C LEU A 436 -15.88 -0.05 28.17
N ILE A 437 -14.69 -0.44 28.60
CA ILE A 437 -13.43 0.20 28.25
C ILE A 437 -12.99 -0.42 26.92
N PRO A 438 -12.58 0.37 25.89
CA PRO A 438 -12.14 -0.16 24.60
C PRO A 438 -10.75 -0.80 24.72
N VAL A 439 -10.62 -1.86 25.51
CA VAL A 439 -9.39 -2.64 25.68
C VAL A 439 -9.47 -3.87 24.82
N THR A 440 -8.43 -4.11 24.03
CA THR A 440 -8.26 -5.32 23.23
C THR A 440 -7.87 -6.48 24.15
N LEU A 441 -8.66 -7.55 24.13
CA LEU A 441 -8.40 -8.73 24.94
C LEU A 441 -7.33 -9.59 24.24
N THR A 442 -6.17 -9.73 24.86
CA THR A 442 -5.03 -10.52 24.40
C THR A 442 -4.82 -11.76 25.26
N LEU A 443 -4.05 -12.75 24.78
CA LEU A 443 -3.70 -13.93 25.58
C LEU A 443 -3.05 -13.59 26.93
N PRO A 444 -2.04 -12.70 27.01
CA PRO A 444 -1.51 -12.24 28.29
C PRO A 444 -2.54 -11.54 29.16
N GLY A 445 -3.46 -10.77 28.55
CA GLY A 445 -4.53 -10.08 29.27
C GLY A 445 -5.60 -11.01 29.89
N ILE A 446 -5.78 -12.22 29.33
CA ILE A 446 -6.64 -13.26 29.92
C ILE A 446 -5.90 -13.98 31.09
N ALA A 447 -4.58 -14.13 30.98
CA ALA A 447 -3.78 -14.82 31.97
C ALA A 447 -3.52 -13.97 33.23
N GLY A 448 -3.52 -12.62 33.13
CA GLY A 448 -3.31 -11.68 34.22
C GLY A 448 -4.58 -11.23 34.90
#